data_500ecb56cff9d775c00c81adaea5a9b1
#
_entry.id   500ecb56cff9d775c00c81adaea5a9b1
#
_cell.length_a   1.000
_cell.length_b   1.000
_cell.length_c   1.000
_cell.angle_alpha   90.00
_cell.angle_beta   90.00
_cell.angle_gamma   90.00
#
_symmetry.space_group_name_H-M   'P 1'
#
loop_
_entity.id
_entity.type
_entity.pdbx_description
1 polymer ?
#
loop_
_entity_poly.entity_id
_entity_poly.type
_entity_poly.pdbx_seq_one_letter_code
_entity_poly.pdbx_strand_id
1 'polypeptide(L)'
;MQTPDFDHAFGLLKHYIARRPRRGPFPLESAFTWSVLLAAQSASRIKGDMLEIGVEFGTSAFLLLDAIGPEEHLTLIDLVRTPEWDAGCRGPYREKTNYTFIEGNSHSLAPDLLPTDCRWIHVDGGHLYEHVQKDLELTADLLSADGILVLDDFFEIRWPDVTAAFIDFLRNDTRLTPFLLVNRKIYCARSAEASVSYQSVFSNFLDKYGDRVGDSRSWEAVELMGRELLVAKLGLSVQIEALEGE
;
A
#
# COMPACT_ATOMS: atom_id res chain seq x y z
N MET A 1 -6.25 -14.20 -10.76
CA MET A 1 -5.07 -13.32 -10.71
C MET A 1 -3.79 -14.12 -10.83
N GLN A 2 -2.71 -13.58 -11.39
CA GLN A 2 -1.43 -14.29 -11.55
C GLN A 2 -0.49 -14.01 -10.38
N THR A 3 0.13 -15.08 -9.82
CA THR A 3 1.24 -14.91 -8.89
C THR A 3 2.44 -14.38 -9.67
N PRO A 4 3.05 -13.26 -9.28
CA PRO A 4 4.20 -12.70 -9.99
C PRO A 4 5.41 -13.62 -9.87
N ASP A 5 6.36 -13.54 -10.80
CA ASP A 5 7.66 -14.16 -10.61
C ASP A 5 8.47 -13.39 -9.56
N PHE A 6 9.50 -14.07 -9.03
CA PHE A 6 10.37 -13.50 -7.99
C PHE A 6 11.11 -12.26 -8.48
N ASP A 7 11.67 -12.34 -9.68
CA ASP A 7 12.55 -11.28 -10.19
C ASP A 7 11.79 -9.98 -10.45
N HIS A 8 10.51 -10.06 -10.85
CA HIS A 8 9.66 -8.89 -11.01
C HIS A 8 9.36 -8.24 -9.64
N ALA A 9 8.84 -9.01 -8.66
CA ALA A 9 8.50 -8.47 -7.35
C ALA A 9 9.75 -7.97 -6.60
N PHE A 10 10.83 -8.77 -6.64
CA PHE A 10 12.06 -8.45 -5.96
C PHE A 10 12.86 -7.35 -6.65
N GLY A 11 12.77 -7.26 -7.99
CA GLY A 11 13.34 -6.16 -8.77
C GLY A 11 12.75 -4.82 -8.40
N LEU A 12 11.43 -4.73 -8.21
CA LEU A 12 10.76 -3.51 -7.73
C LEU A 12 11.25 -3.13 -6.32
N LEU A 13 11.32 -4.10 -5.40
CA LEU A 13 11.82 -3.87 -4.05
C LEU A 13 13.29 -3.39 -4.06
N LYS A 14 14.16 -4.06 -4.82
CA LYS A 14 15.58 -3.68 -4.97
C LYS A 14 15.73 -2.25 -5.49
N HIS A 15 15.00 -1.93 -6.54
CA HIS A 15 15.03 -0.61 -7.15
C HIS A 15 14.60 0.48 -6.15
N TYR A 16 13.53 0.23 -5.40
CA TYR A 16 13.06 1.12 -4.34
C TYR A 16 14.11 1.27 -3.22
N ILE A 17 14.67 0.17 -2.69
CA ILE A 17 15.66 0.21 -1.59
C ILE A 17 16.88 1.05 -1.98
N ALA A 18 17.37 0.90 -3.20
CA ALA A 18 18.53 1.64 -3.69
C ALA A 18 18.30 3.16 -3.81
N ARG A 19 17.04 3.59 -3.89
CA ARG A 19 16.65 4.98 -4.21
C ARG A 19 15.88 5.69 -3.09
N ARG A 20 15.30 4.91 -2.15
CA ARG A 20 14.43 5.46 -1.09
C ARG A 20 15.14 6.51 -0.23
N PRO A 21 14.41 7.47 0.33
CA PRO A 21 14.93 8.35 1.35
C PRO A 21 15.42 7.55 2.57
N ARG A 22 16.49 8.02 3.20
CA ARG A 22 17.02 7.38 4.42
C ARG A 22 16.16 7.66 5.67
N ARG A 23 15.17 8.54 5.55
CA ARG A 23 14.30 8.98 6.63
C ARG A 23 12.86 8.61 6.32
N GLY A 24 12.14 8.14 7.33
CA GLY A 24 10.71 7.82 7.26
C GLY A 24 10.41 6.38 7.67
N PRO A 25 9.25 6.16 8.31
CA PRO A 25 8.88 4.88 8.89
C PRO A 25 8.13 3.97 7.90
N PHE A 26 8.73 3.63 6.77
CA PHE A 26 8.15 2.61 5.90
C PHE A 26 8.93 1.30 6.02
N PRO A 27 8.42 0.33 6.82
CA PRO A 27 9.10 -0.91 7.11
C PRO A 27 9.37 -1.74 5.86
N LEU A 28 10.46 -2.51 5.89
CA LEU A 28 10.87 -3.34 4.78
C LEU A 28 9.83 -4.42 4.45
N GLU A 29 9.15 -4.96 5.46
CA GLU A 29 8.06 -5.92 5.31
C GLU A 29 6.88 -5.31 4.53
N SER A 30 6.58 -4.04 4.78
CA SER A 30 5.56 -3.31 4.02
C SER A 30 6.00 -3.09 2.57
N ALA A 31 7.25 -2.66 2.35
CA ALA A 31 7.80 -2.47 1.01
C ALA A 31 7.82 -3.78 0.21
N PHE A 32 8.20 -4.88 0.85
CA PHE A 32 8.15 -6.22 0.25
C PHE A 32 6.71 -6.62 -0.12
N THR A 33 5.77 -6.50 0.83
CA THR A 33 4.36 -6.84 0.60
C THR A 33 3.79 -6.04 -0.57
N TRP A 34 4.04 -4.73 -0.60
CA TRP A 34 3.62 -3.88 -1.71
C TRP A 34 4.25 -4.30 -3.03
N SER A 35 5.54 -4.61 -3.03
CA SER A 35 6.23 -5.05 -4.26
C SER A 35 5.63 -6.33 -4.81
N VAL A 36 5.24 -7.29 -3.97
CA VAL A 36 4.56 -8.52 -4.40
C VAL A 36 3.18 -8.23 -4.97
N LEU A 37 2.37 -7.43 -4.28
CA LEU A 37 0.99 -7.14 -4.69
C LEU A 37 0.95 -6.25 -5.95
N LEU A 38 1.80 -5.24 -6.04
CA LEU A 38 1.93 -4.37 -7.22
C LEU A 38 2.45 -5.14 -8.44
N ALA A 39 3.42 -6.05 -8.25
CA ALA A 39 3.88 -6.93 -9.31
C ALA A 39 2.78 -7.90 -9.76
N ALA A 40 1.93 -8.38 -8.84
CA ALA A 40 0.79 -9.22 -9.17
C ALA A 40 -0.26 -8.47 -10.00
N GLN A 41 -0.55 -7.21 -9.66
CA GLN A 41 -1.42 -6.35 -10.46
C GLN A 41 -0.85 -6.19 -11.88
N SER A 42 0.43 -5.87 -11.99
CA SER A 42 1.12 -5.73 -13.27
C SER A 42 1.07 -7.02 -14.09
N ALA A 43 1.40 -8.17 -13.50
CA ALA A 43 1.34 -9.48 -14.16
C ALA A 43 -0.08 -9.85 -14.63
N SER A 44 -1.09 -9.42 -13.88
CA SER A 44 -2.51 -9.60 -14.21
C SER A 44 -3.08 -8.51 -15.12
N ARG A 45 -2.26 -7.54 -15.54
CA ARG A 45 -2.66 -6.39 -16.37
C ARG A 45 -3.76 -5.53 -15.73
N ILE A 46 -3.82 -5.51 -14.41
CA ILE A 46 -4.66 -4.59 -13.67
C ILE A 46 -4.02 -3.21 -13.77
N LYS A 47 -4.78 -2.26 -14.27
CA LYS A 47 -4.38 -0.87 -14.47
C LYS A 47 -5.32 0.08 -13.74
N GLY A 48 -4.90 1.30 -13.57
CA GLY A 48 -5.65 2.37 -12.92
C GLY A 48 -4.69 3.33 -12.23
N ASP A 49 -5.20 4.48 -11.86
CA ASP A 49 -4.43 5.46 -11.12
C ASP A 49 -4.10 4.98 -9.71
N MET A 50 -3.24 5.71 -9.03
CA MET A 50 -2.89 5.47 -7.62
C MET A 50 -3.14 6.71 -6.79
N LEU A 51 -3.49 6.51 -5.52
CA LEU A 51 -3.74 7.59 -4.57
C LEU A 51 -3.02 7.30 -3.25
N GLU A 52 -2.41 8.33 -2.65
CA GLU A 52 -1.93 8.28 -1.27
C GLU A 52 -2.39 9.51 -0.51
N ILE A 53 -2.99 9.29 0.67
CA ILE A 53 -3.33 10.31 1.66
C ILE A 53 -2.39 10.15 2.84
N GLY A 54 -1.61 11.21 3.15
CA GLY A 54 -0.52 11.17 4.12
C GLY A 54 0.80 10.72 3.46
N VAL A 55 1.61 11.68 3.06
CA VAL A 55 2.86 11.45 2.30
C VAL A 55 4.10 11.60 3.19
N GLU A 56 4.06 12.54 4.12
CA GLU A 56 5.15 12.89 5.03
C GLU A 56 6.49 13.03 4.29
N PHE A 57 7.42 12.10 4.47
CA PHE A 57 8.74 12.10 3.81
C PHE A 57 8.73 11.40 2.43
N GLY A 58 7.59 10.85 2.01
CA GLY A 58 7.41 10.19 0.72
C GLY A 58 7.93 8.75 0.66
N THR A 59 8.23 8.11 1.80
CA THR A 59 8.84 6.77 1.79
C THR A 59 7.98 5.70 1.12
N SER A 60 6.67 5.70 1.33
CA SER A 60 5.70 4.85 0.64
C SER A 60 5.43 5.33 -0.78
N ALA A 61 5.24 6.65 -0.96
CA ALA A 61 4.97 7.28 -2.25
C ALA A 61 6.06 6.98 -3.30
N PHE A 62 7.33 6.92 -2.90
CA PHE A 62 8.41 6.61 -3.83
C PHE A 62 8.35 5.16 -4.33
N LEU A 63 7.86 4.21 -3.54
CA LEU A 63 7.60 2.86 -4.05
C LEU A 63 6.45 2.85 -5.07
N LEU A 64 5.39 3.63 -4.83
CA LEU A 64 4.32 3.79 -5.81
C LEU A 64 4.82 4.43 -7.11
N LEU A 65 5.70 5.44 -7.03
CA LEU A 65 6.35 6.03 -8.20
C LEU A 65 7.23 5.04 -8.97
N ASP A 66 7.82 4.07 -8.31
CA ASP A 66 8.59 3.01 -8.99
C ASP A 66 7.66 1.99 -9.67
N ALA A 67 6.47 1.76 -9.12
CA ALA A 67 5.51 0.77 -9.60
C ALA A 67 4.52 1.30 -10.65
N ILE A 68 4.34 2.63 -10.72
CA ILE A 68 3.34 3.23 -11.61
C ILE A 68 3.72 3.11 -13.09
N GLY A 69 2.76 2.73 -13.92
CA GLY A 69 2.94 2.65 -15.37
C GLY A 69 2.97 4.02 -16.05
N PRO A 70 3.44 4.08 -17.32
CA PRO A 70 3.61 5.34 -18.02
C PRO A 70 2.28 6.06 -18.36
N GLU A 71 1.18 5.33 -18.40
CA GLU A 71 -0.17 5.86 -18.70
C GLU A 71 -1.02 6.05 -17.44
N GLU A 72 -0.48 5.74 -16.27
CA GLU A 72 -1.15 5.85 -14.97
C GLU A 72 -0.67 7.11 -14.26
N HIS A 73 -1.45 7.63 -13.33
CA HIS A 73 -1.14 8.82 -12.55
C HIS A 73 -1.18 8.53 -11.05
N LEU A 74 -0.24 9.11 -10.29
CA LEU A 74 -0.23 9.06 -8.83
C LEU A 74 -0.67 10.40 -8.25
N THR A 75 -1.77 10.41 -7.52
CA THR A 75 -2.20 11.58 -6.74
C THR A 75 -1.73 11.42 -5.30
N LEU A 76 -1.06 12.43 -4.79
CA LEU A 76 -0.50 12.51 -3.44
C LEU A 76 -1.15 13.67 -2.71
N ILE A 77 -1.69 13.41 -1.51
CA ILE A 77 -2.38 14.42 -0.70
C ILE A 77 -1.74 14.46 0.68
N ASP A 78 -1.28 15.64 1.09
CA ASP A 78 -0.79 15.88 2.45
C ASP A 78 -1.04 17.33 2.86
N LEU A 79 -1.14 17.59 4.15
CA LEU A 79 -1.26 18.97 4.68
C LEU A 79 -0.02 19.79 4.40
N VAL A 80 1.14 19.18 4.31
CA VAL A 80 2.44 19.82 4.15
C VAL A 80 3.31 19.08 3.15
N ARG A 81 3.85 19.80 2.19
CA ARG A 81 4.89 19.27 1.30
C ARG A 81 6.26 19.44 1.96
N THR A 82 6.87 18.34 2.36
CA THR A 82 8.12 18.36 3.12
C THR A 82 9.36 18.60 2.26
N PRO A 83 10.44 19.19 2.84
CA PRO A 83 11.72 19.33 2.14
C PRO A 83 12.34 17.99 1.74
N GLU A 84 12.09 16.91 2.50
CA GLU A 84 12.55 15.55 2.24
C GLU A 84 11.89 14.98 0.97
N TRP A 85 10.57 15.16 0.82
CA TRP A 85 9.85 14.82 -0.42
C TRP A 85 10.49 15.54 -1.62
N ASP A 86 10.67 16.85 -1.51
CA ASP A 86 11.27 17.67 -2.57
C ASP A 86 12.71 17.25 -2.91
N ALA A 87 13.49 16.85 -1.92
CA ALA A 87 14.84 16.34 -2.14
C ALA A 87 14.83 15.02 -2.93
N GLY A 88 13.92 14.11 -2.62
CA GLY A 88 13.70 12.87 -3.37
C GLY A 88 13.33 13.16 -4.83
N CYS A 89 12.37 14.07 -5.05
CA CYS A 89 11.94 14.44 -6.40
C CYS A 89 13.05 15.13 -7.22
N ARG A 90 13.91 15.95 -6.61
CA ARG A 90 15.07 16.54 -7.30
C ARG A 90 16.23 15.56 -7.48
N GLY A 91 16.27 14.49 -6.71
CA GLY A 91 17.32 13.49 -6.68
C GLY A 91 16.95 12.22 -7.48
N PRO A 92 16.79 11.08 -6.80
CA PRO A 92 16.58 9.78 -7.44
C PRO A 92 15.32 9.69 -8.31
N TYR A 93 14.29 10.51 -8.02
CA TYR A 93 12.99 10.47 -8.69
C TYR A 93 12.72 11.65 -9.64
N ARG A 94 13.76 12.42 -10.01
CA ARG A 94 13.64 13.61 -10.87
C ARG A 94 13.00 13.36 -12.24
N GLU A 95 13.07 12.14 -12.72
CA GLU A 95 12.54 11.74 -14.03
C GLU A 95 11.05 11.36 -13.97
N LYS A 96 10.50 11.25 -12.76
CA LYS A 96 9.09 10.89 -12.57
C LYS A 96 8.24 12.15 -12.70
N THR A 97 7.33 12.15 -13.64
CA THR A 97 6.45 13.29 -13.95
C THR A 97 4.97 12.96 -13.92
N ASN A 98 4.63 11.67 -13.80
CA ASN A 98 3.26 11.18 -13.80
C ASN A 98 2.67 11.14 -12.37
N TYR A 99 2.85 12.24 -11.63
CA TYR A 99 2.23 12.43 -10.33
C TYR A 99 1.79 13.89 -10.11
N THR A 100 0.82 14.07 -9.22
CA THR A 100 0.42 15.37 -8.68
C THR A 100 0.51 15.34 -7.17
N PHE A 101 1.16 16.34 -6.57
CA PHE A 101 1.16 16.55 -5.12
C PHE A 101 0.20 17.69 -4.79
N ILE A 102 -0.84 17.39 -4.01
CA ILE A 102 -1.84 18.35 -3.53
C ILE A 102 -1.54 18.65 -2.06
N GLU A 103 -1.09 19.88 -1.79
CA GLU A 103 -0.95 20.36 -0.42
C GLU A 103 -2.32 20.83 0.08
N GLY A 104 -2.92 20.04 0.97
CA GLY A 104 -4.26 20.33 1.47
C GLY A 104 -4.86 19.19 2.30
N ASN A 105 -6.05 19.44 2.84
CA ASN A 105 -6.81 18.47 3.59
C ASN A 105 -7.67 17.63 2.61
N SER A 106 -7.50 16.32 2.63
CA SER A 106 -8.26 15.36 1.80
C SER A 106 -9.78 15.58 1.86
N HIS A 107 -10.30 15.94 3.03
CA HIS A 107 -11.73 16.17 3.25
C HIS A 107 -12.28 17.47 2.66
N SER A 108 -11.42 18.34 2.14
CA SER A 108 -11.80 19.64 1.61
C SER A 108 -11.49 19.80 0.12
N LEU A 109 -11.02 18.75 -0.52
CA LEU A 109 -10.68 18.79 -1.94
C LEU A 109 -11.94 18.75 -2.80
N ALA A 110 -11.88 19.49 -3.89
CA ALA A 110 -12.91 19.41 -4.93
C ALA A 110 -12.83 18.02 -5.63
N PRO A 111 -13.97 17.41 -5.95
CA PRO A 111 -14.00 16.06 -6.52
C PRO A 111 -13.21 15.89 -7.82
N ASP A 112 -13.09 16.95 -8.62
CA ASP A 112 -12.34 16.97 -9.89
C ASP A 112 -10.82 16.95 -9.72
N LEU A 113 -10.33 17.11 -8.49
CA LEU A 113 -8.91 16.96 -8.14
C LEU A 113 -8.55 15.51 -7.77
N LEU A 114 -9.54 14.66 -7.58
CA LEU A 114 -9.35 13.28 -7.16
C LEU A 114 -9.31 12.35 -8.37
N PRO A 115 -8.46 11.30 -8.33
CA PRO A 115 -8.46 10.28 -9.37
C PRO A 115 -9.77 9.48 -9.33
N THR A 116 -10.03 8.76 -10.39
CA THR A 116 -11.10 7.76 -10.46
C THR A 116 -10.51 6.41 -10.82
N ASP A 117 -11.17 5.33 -10.43
CA ASP A 117 -10.78 3.97 -10.84
C ASP A 117 -9.35 3.59 -10.42
N CYS A 118 -9.02 3.85 -9.13
CA CYS A 118 -7.70 3.60 -8.59
C CYS A 118 -7.44 2.10 -8.41
N ARG A 119 -6.32 1.61 -8.96
CA ARG A 119 -5.87 0.24 -8.66
C ARG A 119 -5.14 0.11 -7.33
N TRP A 120 -4.65 1.22 -6.77
CA TRP A 120 -3.98 1.25 -5.47
C TRP A 120 -4.30 2.54 -4.72
N ILE A 121 -4.73 2.38 -3.48
CA ILE A 121 -4.96 3.50 -2.57
C ILE A 121 -4.25 3.21 -1.25
N HIS A 122 -3.48 4.18 -0.74
CA HIS A 122 -2.89 4.15 0.59
C HIS A 122 -3.47 5.27 1.45
N VAL A 123 -4.00 4.90 2.60
CA VAL A 123 -4.55 5.84 3.59
C VAL A 123 -3.67 5.79 4.84
N ASP A 124 -2.89 6.86 5.03
CA ASP A 124 -1.98 7.09 6.16
C ASP A 124 -2.04 8.56 6.60
N GLY A 125 -3.27 9.10 6.62
CA GLY A 125 -3.54 10.50 6.93
C GLY A 125 -3.68 10.78 8.43
N GLY A 126 -4.74 11.48 8.82
CA GLY A 126 -4.99 11.79 10.23
C GLY A 126 -5.49 10.58 11.02
N HIS A 127 -4.97 10.41 12.25
CA HIS A 127 -5.25 9.23 13.09
C HIS A 127 -6.48 9.39 14.03
N LEU A 128 -7.22 10.50 13.93
CA LEU A 128 -8.47 10.66 14.68
C LEU A 128 -9.61 9.89 14.00
N TYR A 129 -10.52 9.36 14.80
CA TYR A 129 -11.66 8.57 14.32
C TYR A 129 -12.40 9.21 13.13
N GLU A 130 -12.75 10.50 13.26
CA GLU A 130 -13.48 11.24 12.21
C GLU A 130 -12.67 11.42 10.92
N HIS A 131 -11.34 11.55 11.03
CA HIS A 131 -10.47 11.68 9.86
C HIS A 131 -10.43 10.36 9.09
N VAL A 132 -10.19 9.26 9.81
CA VAL A 132 -10.13 7.92 9.21
C VAL A 132 -11.46 7.54 8.55
N GLN A 133 -12.60 7.82 9.20
CA GLN A 133 -13.93 7.57 8.62
C GLN A 133 -14.11 8.30 7.28
N LYS A 134 -13.78 9.59 7.24
CA LYS A 134 -13.90 10.40 6.02
C LYS A 134 -12.96 9.94 4.91
N ASP A 135 -11.71 9.60 5.25
CA ASP A 135 -10.75 9.09 4.27
C ASP A 135 -11.20 7.73 3.71
N LEU A 136 -11.76 6.83 4.54
CA LEU A 136 -12.32 5.56 4.08
C LEU A 136 -13.56 5.76 3.20
N GLU A 137 -14.49 6.64 3.59
CA GLU A 137 -15.68 6.97 2.80
C GLU A 137 -15.29 7.50 1.42
N LEU A 138 -14.35 8.45 1.39
CA LEU A 138 -13.82 9.04 0.17
C LEU A 138 -13.16 7.98 -0.73
N THR A 139 -12.23 7.22 -0.17
CA THR A 139 -11.35 6.35 -0.96
C THR A 139 -12.04 5.06 -1.41
N ALA A 140 -13.04 4.57 -0.66
CA ALA A 140 -13.80 3.39 -1.07
C ALA A 140 -14.56 3.59 -2.39
N ASP A 141 -14.97 4.82 -2.72
CA ASP A 141 -15.63 5.12 -4.00
C ASP A 141 -14.64 5.22 -5.17
N LEU A 142 -13.41 5.61 -4.89
CA LEU A 142 -12.35 5.78 -5.89
C LEU A 142 -11.67 4.46 -6.28
N LEU A 143 -11.86 3.40 -5.48
CA LEU A 143 -11.21 2.12 -5.69
C LEU A 143 -11.82 1.36 -6.86
N SER A 144 -11.00 0.89 -7.79
CA SER A 144 -11.42 0.05 -8.91
C SER A 144 -11.88 -1.35 -8.45
N ALA A 145 -12.54 -2.09 -9.33
CA ALA A 145 -13.05 -3.43 -9.02
C ALA A 145 -11.96 -4.41 -8.54
N ASP A 146 -10.76 -4.32 -9.15
CA ASP A 146 -9.60 -5.13 -8.80
C ASP A 146 -8.55 -4.34 -8.00
N GLY A 147 -8.93 -3.20 -7.45
CA GLY A 147 -8.03 -2.32 -6.69
C GLY A 147 -7.76 -2.83 -5.27
N ILE A 148 -6.65 -2.34 -4.71
CA ILE A 148 -6.26 -2.54 -3.31
C ILE A 148 -6.30 -1.21 -2.58
N LEU A 149 -6.99 -1.17 -1.44
CA LEU A 149 -6.87 -0.12 -0.44
C LEU A 149 -6.05 -0.63 0.73
N VAL A 150 -5.05 0.16 1.13
CA VAL A 150 -4.21 -0.12 2.30
C VAL A 150 -4.47 0.97 3.33
N LEU A 151 -4.89 0.58 4.54
CA LEU A 151 -4.99 1.47 5.68
C LEU A 151 -3.80 1.20 6.62
N ASP A 152 -3.04 2.25 6.96
CA ASP A 152 -1.95 2.17 7.93
C ASP A 152 -2.44 2.22 9.37
N ASP A 153 -1.55 1.92 10.29
CA ASP A 153 -1.73 1.98 11.74
C ASP A 153 -2.91 1.16 12.31
N PHE A 154 -3.38 0.16 11.57
CA PHE A 154 -4.36 -0.79 12.10
C PHE A 154 -3.74 -1.63 13.22
N PHE A 155 -4.35 -1.63 14.40
CA PHE A 155 -3.82 -2.16 15.67
C PHE A 155 -2.58 -1.43 16.22
N GLU A 156 -2.31 -0.20 15.78
CA GLU A 156 -1.28 0.61 16.43
C GLU A 156 -1.81 1.13 17.78
N ILE A 157 -1.12 0.78 18.85
CA ILE A 157 -1.54 1.12 20.21
C ILE A 157 -1.59 2.63 20.48
N ARG A 158 -0.80 3.42 19.77
CA ARG A 158 -0.77 4.89 19.89
C ARG A 158 -1.96 5.56 19.20
N TRP A 159 -2.58 4.85 18.24
CA TRP A 159 -3.65 5.36 17.39
C TRP A 159 -4.88 4.43 17.40
N PRO A 160 -5.51 4.17 18.58
CA PRO A 160 -6.62 3.22 18.68
C PRO A 160 -7.84 3.61 17.85
N ASP A 161 -8.01 4.91 17.58
CA ASP A 161 -9.09 5.45 16.78
C ASP A 161 -9.06 4.95 15.32
N VAL A 162 -7.88 4.66 14.77
CA VAL A 162 -7.74 4.08 13.43
C VAL A 162 -8.43 2.73 13.35
N THR A 163 -8.14 1.85 14.33
CA THR A 163 -8.80 0.53 14.40
C THR A 163 -10.30 0.66 14.63
N ALA A 164 -10.73 1.53 15.55
CA ALA A 164 -12.15 1.74 15.88
C ALA A 164 -12.92 2.23 14.64
N ALA A 165 -12.40 3.24 13.95
CA ALA A 165 -13.01 3.79 12.74
C ALA A 165 -13.11 2.74 11.64
N PHE A 166 -12.07 1.97 11.38
CA PHE A 166 -12.11 0.92 10.36
C PHE A 166 -13.14 -0.17 10.68
N ILE A 167 -13.21 -0.61 11.94
CA ILE A 167 -14.19 -1.62 12.36
C ILE A 167 -15.61 -1.09 12.18
N ASP A 168 -15.87 0.16 12.55
CA ASP A 168 -17.20 0.75 12.37
C ASP A 168 -17.54 1.00 10.90
N PHE A 169 -16.54 1.36 10.07
CA PHE A 169 -16.73 1.42 8.63
C PHE A 169 -17.16 0.05 8.08
N LEU A 170 -16.48 -1.04 8.42
CA LEU A 170 -16.83 -2.38 7.95
C LEU A 170 -18.20 -2.90 8.43
N ARG A 171 -18.73 -2.38 9.55
CA ARG A 171 -20.09 -2.72 10.03
C ARG A 171 -21.16 -2.11 9.16
N ASN A 172 -20.92 -0.93 8.63
CA ASN A 172 -21.93 -0.10 7.96
C ASN A 172 -21.74 -0.08 6.44
N ASP A 173 -20.59 -0.56 5.93
CA ASP A 173 -20.22 -0.48 4.53
C ASP A 173 -19.68 -1.81 4.03
N THR A 174 -20.06 -2.19 2.84
CA THR A 174 -19.68 -3.46 2.20
C THR A 174 -18.72 -3.26 1.02
N ARG A 175 -18.32 -2.02 0.72
CA ARG A 175 -17.46 -1.70 -0.42
C ARG A 175 -16.02 -2.22 -0.28
N LEU A 176 -15.60 -2.53 0.95
CA LEU A 176 -14.25 -3.04 1.23
C LEU A 176 -14.32 -4.43 1.88
N THR A 177 -13.47 -5.31 1.41
CA THR A 177 -13.28 -6.66 1.98
C THR A 177 -11.81 -6.82 2.37
N PRO A 178 -11.47 -6.87 3.68
CA PRO A 178 -10.11 -7.09 4.13
C PRO A 178 -9.63 -8.48 3.72
N PHE A 179 -8.34 -8.58 3.32
CA PHE A 179 -7.77 -9.85 2.88
C PHE A 179 -6.39 -10.15 3.48
N LEU A 180 -5.66 -9.14 3.93
CA LEU A 180 -4.30 -9.32 4.42
C LEU A 180 -3.99 -8.31 5.52
N LEU A 181 -3.26 -8.73 6.55
CA LEU A 181 -2.68 -7.88 7.58
C LEU A 181 -1.18 -8.18 7.70
N VAL A 182 -0.36 -7.18 7.43
CA VAL A 182 1.10 -7.24 7.59
C VAL A 182 1.56 -5.95 8.24
N ASN A 183 2.30 -6.07 9.34
CA ASN A 183 3.00 -4.94 9.97
C ASN A 183 2.10 -3.71 10.19
N ARG A 184 0.94 -3.91 10.81
CA ARG A 184 -0.08 -2.88 11.10
C ARG A 184 -0.74 -2.23 9.87
N LYS A 185 -0.52 -2.76 8.68
CA LYS A 185 -1.24 -2.34 7.48
C LYS A 185 -2.29 -3.39 7.13
N ILE A 186 -3.55 -2.95 7.08
CA ILE A 186 -4.64 -3.80 6.63
C ILE A 186 -4.93 -3.50 5.16
N TYR A 187 -5.02 -4.56 4.37
CA TYR A 187 -5.21 -4.52 2.92
C TYR A 187 -6.62 -4.98 2.61
N CYS A 188 -7.33 -4.19 1.84
CA CYS A 188 -8.70 -4.45 1.43
C CYS A 188 -8.84 -4.48 -0.09
N ALA A 189 -9.71 -5.33 -0.60
CA ALA A 189 -10.14 -5.35 -1.98
C ALA A 189 -11.59 -4.85 -2.09
N ARG A 190 -12.03 -4.52 -3.31
CA ARG A 190 -13.38 -4.05 -3.60
C ARG A 190 -14.44 -5.14 -3.46
N SER A 191 -14.09 -6.41 -3.65
CA SER A 191 -14.99 -7.54 -3.62
C SER A 191 -14.41 -8.75 -2.89
N ALA A 192 -15.26 -9.70 -2.50
CA ALA A 192 -14.83 -10.95 -1.90
C ALA A 192 -14.00 -11.81 -2.88
N GLU A 193 -14.33 -11.79 -4.17
CA GLU A 193 -13.59 -12.52 -5.21
C GLU A 193 -12.18 -11.96 -5.39
N ALA A 194 -12.05 -10.64 -5.44
CA ALA A 194 -10.73 -9.99 -5.51
C ALA A 194 -9.93 -10.25 -4.23
N SER A 195 -10.58 -10.21 -3.06
CA SER A 195 -9.97 -10.53 -1.76
C SER A 195 -9.34 -11.93 -1.76
N VAL A 196 -10.11 -12.97 -2.13
CA VAL A 196 -9.62 -14.37 -2.22
C VAL A 196 -8.48 -14.48 -3.25
N SER A 197 -8.59 -13.77 -4.37
CA SER A 197 -7.55 -13.77 -5.40
C SER A 197 -6.23 -13.20 -4.89
N TYR A 198 -6.25 -12.09 -4.14
CA TYR A 198 -5.05 -11.48 -3.56
C TYR A 198 -4.47 -12.32 -2.42
N GLN A 199 -5.31 -12.93 -1.58
CA GLN A 199 -4.84 -13.88 -0.56
C GLN A 199 -4.08 -15.03 -1.21
N SER A 200 -4.66 -15.65 -2.26
CA SER A 200 -4.04 -16.75 -2.98
C SER A 200 -2.72 -16.34 -3.65
N VAL A 201 -2.67 -15.15 -4.24
CA VAL A 201 -1.44 -14.62 -4.84
C VAL A 201 -0.35 -14.48 -3.80
N PHE A 202 -0.66 -13.86 -2.67
CA PHE A 202 0.33 -13.58 -1.62
C PHE A 202 0.83 -14.87 -0.96
N SER A 203 -0.07 -15.77 -0.57
CA SER A 203 0.31 -17.07 0.02
C SER A 203 1.12 -17.92 -0.95
N ASN A 204 0.69 -18.05 -2.21
CA ASN A 204 1.43 -18.79 -3.23
C ASN A 204 2.82 -18.21 -3.49
N PHE A 205 2.96 -16.88 -3.44
CA PHE A 205 4.28 -16.24 -3.56
C PHE A 205 5.18 -16.61 -2.39
N LEU A 206 4.67 -16.54 -1.16
CA LEU A 206 5.42 -16.93 0.03
C LEU A 206 5.76 -18.43 0.04
N ASP A 207 4.84 -19.31 -0.37
CA ASP A 207 5.09 -20.75 -0.48
C ASP A 207 6.20 -21.06 -1.47
N LYS A 208 6.20 -20.37 -2.61
CA LYS A 208 7.15 -20.62 -3.68
C LYS A 208 8.52 -20.01 -3.45
N TYR A 209 8.57 -18.83 -2.85
CA TYR A 209 9.79 -18.02 -2.81
C TYR A 209 10.22 -17.59 -1.40
N GLY A 210 9.46 -17.92 -0.39
CA GLY A 210 9.71 -17.42 0.96
C GLY A 210 11.10 -17.78 1.51
N ASP A 211 11.67 -18.95 1.13
CA ASP A 211 13.05 -19.31 1.53
C ASP A 211 14.13 -18.36 0.96
N ARG A 212 13.77 -17.60 -0.06
CA ARG A 212 14.66 -16.59 -0.68
C ARG A 212 14.61 -15.23 0.02
N VAL A 213 13.58 -14.98 0.85
CA VAL A 213 13.33 -13.63 1.40
C VAL A 213 13.51 -13.53 2.92
N GLY A 214 13.66 -14.61 3.66
CA GLY A 214 13.93 -14.53 5.09
C GLY A 214 13.84 -15.83 5.87
N ASP A 215 14.42 -15.82 7.07
CA ASP A 215 14.59 -16.98 7.94
C ASP A 215 13.35 -17.28 8.79
N SER A 216 12.45 -16.31 8.98
CA SER A 216 11.24 -16.52 9.76
C SER A 216 10.03 -15.91 9.06
N ARG A 217 9.12 -16.76 8.68
CA ARG A 217 7.82 -16.37 8.15
C ARG A 217 6.74 -17.21 8.76
N SER A 218 5.63 -16.59 9.06
CA SER A 218 4.40 -17.31 9.37
C SER A 218 3.23 -16.55 8.81
N TRP A 219 2.25 -17.25 8.32
CA TRP A 219 0.94 -16.69 8.03
C TRP A 219 -0.13 -17.65 8.50
N GLU A 220 -1.22 -17.07 8.91
CA GLU A 220 -2.40 -17.81 9.32
C GLU A 220 -3.66 -17.11 8.84
N ALA A 221 -4.68 -17.87 8.53
CA ALA A 221 -6.00 -17.33 8.29
C ALA A 221 -6.67 -17.05 9.63
N VAL A 222 -7.17 -15.82 9.79
CA VAL A 222 -7.95 -15.41 10.96
C VAL A 222 -9.28 -14.83 10.50
N GLU A 223 -10.23 -14.74 11.41
CA GLU A 223 -11.52 -14.13 11.14
C GLU A 223 -11.58 -12.71 11.72
N LEU A 224 -11.93 -11.73 10.89
CA LEU A 224 -12.26 -10.38 11.29
C LEU A 224 -13.69 -10.07 10.87
N MET A 225 -14.61 -10.01 11.83
CA MET A 225 -16.02 -9.68 11.61
C MET A 225 -16.71 -10.55 10.54
N GLY A 226 -16.50 -11.87 10.61
CA GLY A 226 -17.05 -12.84 9.67
C GLY A 226 -16.37 -12.86 8.30
N ARG A 227 -15.23 -12.18 8.15
CA ARG A 227 -14.41 -12.18 6.93
C ARG A 227 -13.06 -12.83 7.23
N GLU A 228 -12.68 -13.79 6.43
CA GLU A 228 -11.35 -14.39 6.51
C GLU A 228 -10.29 -13.44 5.95
N LEU A 229 -9.20 -13.26 6.67
CA LEU A 229 -8.01 -12.56 6.19
C LEU A 229 -6.74 -13.30 6.59
N LEU A 230 -5.68 -13.14 5.80
CA LEU A 230 -4.35 -13.62 6.15
C LEU A 230 -3.67 -12.64 7.09
N VAL A 231 -3.12 -13.13 8.18
CA VAL A 231 -2.16 -12.39 9.01
C VAL A 231 -0.78 -12.96 8.73
N ALA A 232 0.13 -12.12 8.21
CA ALA A 232 1.48 -12.54 7.93
C ALA A 232 2.50 -11.79 8.79
N LYS A 233 3.42 -12.55 9.37
CA LYS A 233 4.64 -12.05 10.02
C LYS A 233 5.81 -12.41 9.14
N LEU A 234 6.54 -11.40 8.71
CA LEU A 234 7.69 -11.54 7.83
C LEU A 234 8.93 -11.12 8.62
N GLY A 235 9.84 -12.05 8.87
CA GLY A 235 11.17 -11.75 9.35
C GLY A 235 12.09 -11.63 8.15
N LEU A 236 12.11 -10.49 7.53
CA LEU A 236 13.02 -10.21 6.41
C LEU A 236 14.40 -10.00 7.00
N SER A 237 15.23 -11.04 6.99
CA SER A 237 16.59 -10.97 7.51
C SER A 237 17.59 -10.45 6.48
N VAL A 238 18.68 -9.97 6.99
CA VAL A 238 20.04 -9.65 6.52
C VAL A 238 20.42 -9.95 5.04
N GLN A 239 19.75 -10.86 4.34
CA GLN A 239 20.02 -11.07 2.90
C GLN A 239 19.66 -9.86 2.03
N ILE A 240 18.88 -8.94 2.55
CA ILE A 240 18.57 -7.68 1.88
C ILE A 240 19.68 -6.65 2.08
N GLU A 241 20.46 -6.72 3.16
CA GLU A 241 21.68 -5.92 3.34
C GLU A 241 22.74 -6.25 2.27
N ALA A 242 22.76 -7.48 1.75
CA ALA A 242 23.57 -7.84 0.58
C ALA A 242 23.12 -7.15 -0.72
N LEU A 243 21.92 -6.58 -0.76
CA LEU A 243 21.40 -5.83 -1.90
C LEU A 243 21.80 -4.34 -1.87
N GLU A 244 22.26 -3.83 -0.72
CA GLU A 244 22.76 -2.46 -0.56
C GLU A 244 24.24 -2.35 -0.99
N GLY A 245 24.91 -3.47 -1.26
CA GLY A 245 26.38 -3.56 -1.49
C GLY A 245 26.82 -3.88 -2.92
N GLU A 246 25.91 -3.99 -3.88
CA GLU A 246 26.18 -4.06 -5.31
C GLU A 246 25.65 -2.78 -5.99
#